data_9c0c85be6843e92834e41782cfe82c96
#
_entry.id   9c0c85be6843e92834e41782cfe82c96
#
_cell.length_a   1.000
_cell.length_b   1.000
_cell.length_c   1.000
_cell.angle_alpha   90.00
_cell.angle_beta   90.00
_cell.angle_gamma   90.00
#
_symmetry.space_group_name_H-M   'P 1'
#
loop_
_entity.id
_entity.type
_entity.pdbx_description
1 polymer ?
#
loop_
_entity_poly.entity_id
_entity_poly.type
_entity_poly.pdbx_seq_one_letter_code
_entity_poly.pdbx_strand_id
1 'polypeptide(L)'
;ALNSAGQYFQNTTSTSPYGPQATASQYSCRQNFTILTTDGYWNDGTVSVGNADNTSGPNHTDTAGNSFGYTAAAPHRDGFSNTLADVAMYYWKRDLRTESNMVNNVPTTSSDPAFWQHMVTFGISIGLSGNKGWSTISDVPANATWEDPNDAEDGDRIDDLLHAAVN
;
A
#
# COMPACT_ATOMS: atom_id res chain seq x y z
N ALA A 1 0.61 -8.60 9.94
CA ALA A 1 -0.75 -8.08 9.74
C ALA A 1 -0.92 -7.49 8.34
N LEU A 2 -0.20 -6.42 7.94
CA LEU A 2 -0.40 -5.72 6.66
C LEU A 2 -0.25 -6.64 5.43
N ASN A 3 0.77 -7.49 5.40
CA ASN A 3 0.95 -8.47 4.33
C ASN A 3 -0.22 -9.47 4.23
N SER A 4 -0.77 -9.90 5.36
CA SER A 4 -1.93 -10.80 5.36
C SER A 4 -3.18 -10.11 4.81
N ALA A 5 -3.35 -8.80 5.04
CA ALA A 5 -4.42 -8.02 4.44
C ALA A 5 -4.26 -7.97 2.91
N GLY A 6 -3.05 -7.67 2.42
CA GLY A 6 -2.76 -7.68 0.98
C GLY A 6 -3.02 -9.06 0.34
N GLN A 7 -2.61 -10.14 0.99
CA GLN A 7 -2.93 -11.51 0.53
C GLN A 7 -4.44 -11.78 0.51
N TYR A 8 -5.19 -11.26 1.48
CA TYR A 8 -6.66 -11.38 1.48
C TYR A 8 -7.28 -10.70 0.26
N PHE A 9 -6.77 -9.55 -0.17
CA PHE A 9 -7.24 -8.87 -1.38
C PHE A 9 -6.89 -9.59 -2.69
N GLN A 10 -6.00 -10.58 -2.65
CA GLN A 10 -5.72 -11.47 -3.78
C GLN A 10 -6.63 -12.72 -3.82
N ASN A 11 -7.51 -12.90 -2.81
CA ASN A 11 -8.36 -14.08 -2.71
C ASN A 11 -9.40 -14.13 -3.84
N THR A 12 -9.45 -15.26 -4.53
CA THR A 12 -10.34 -15.52 -5.68
C THR A 12 -11.56 -16.38 -5.32
N THR A 13 -11.65 -16.87 -4.08
CA THR A 13 -12.71 -17.78 -3.65
C THR A 13 -14.01 -17.06 -3.30
N SER A 14 -15.02 -17.78 -2.88
CA SER A 14 -16.29 -17.23 -2.37
C SER A 14 -16.16 -16.38 -1.10
N THR A 15 -15.00 -16.41 -0.43
CA THR A 15 -14.66 -15.52 0.70
C THR A 15 -13.88 -14.29 0.26
N SER A 16 -13.80 -14.04 -1.03
CA SER A 16 -13.11 -12.88 -1.61
C SER A 16 -13.73 -11.57 -1.16
N PRO A 17 -12.91 -10.52 -0.93
CA PRO A 17 -13.41 -9.18 -0.64
C PRO A 17 -14.21 -8.56 -1.81
N TYR A 18 -14.08 -9.11 -3.01
CA TYR A 18 -14.82 -8.63 -4.21
C TYR A 18 -16.24 -9.21 -4.33
N GLY A 19 -16.68 -9.98 -3.38
CA GLY A 19 -18.04 -10.52 -3.28
C GLY A 19 -18.08 -12.02 -3.09
N PRO A 20 -19.19 -12.54 -2.52
CA PRO A 20 -19.36 -13.96 -2.20
C PRO A 20 -19.70 -14.84 -3.41
N GLN A 21 -19.83 -14.25 -4.59
CA GLN A 21 -20.18 -14.94 -5.82
C GLN A 21 -18.99 -15.75 -6.34
N ALA A 22 -19.23 -16.61 -7.31
CA ALA A 22 -18.17 -17.21 -8.10
C ALA A 22 -17.28 -16.11 -8.75
N THR A 23 -16.01 -16.40 -8.99
CA THR A 23 -15.04 -15.45 -9.50
C THR A 23 -15.56 -14.64 -10.69
N ALA A 24 -16.26 -15.28 -11.62
CA ALA A 24 -16.84 -14.61 -12.81
C ALA A 24 -17.91 -13.54 -12.51
N SER A 25 -18.41 -13.46 -11.28
CA SER A 25 -19.45 -12.51 -10.87
C SER A 25 -18.99 -11.56 -9.74
N GLN A 26 -17.71 -11.54 -9.43
CA GLN A 26 -17.14 -10.61 -8.45
C GLN A 26 -17.01 -9.20 -9.01
N TYR A 27 -17.01 -8.21 -8.11
CA TYR A 27 -17.06 -6.81 -8.48
C TYR A 27 -15.65 -6.22 -8.70
N SER A 28 -15.27 -6.01 -9.95
CA SER A 28 -13.96 -5.46 -10.33
C SER A 28 -13.74 -4.01 -9.89
N CYS A 29 -14.80 -3.20 -9.77
CA CYS A 29 -14.70 -1.79 -9.38
C CYS A 29 -14.59 -1.55 -7.87
N ARG A 30 -14.45 -2.60 -7.05
CA ARG A 30 -14.42 -2.47 -5.59
C ARG A 30 -13.07 -1.94 -5.11
N GLN A 31 -13.11 -0.82 -4.37
CA GLN A 31 -11.95 -0.30 -3.65
C GLN A 31 -11.68 -1.12 -2.38
N ASN A 32 -10.41 -1.29 -2.03
CA ASN A 32 -9.98 -2.04 -0.85
C ASN A 32 -9.14 -1.15 0.05
N PHE A 33 -9.52 -1.11 1.32
CA PHE A 33 -8.88 -0.28 2.32
C PHE A 33 -8.40 -1.14 3.49
N THR A 34 -7.20 -0.87 3.96
CA THR A 34 -6.64 -1.45 5.18
C THR A 34 -6.35 -0.35 6.18
N ILE A 35 -6.77 -0.53 7.42
CA ILE A 35 -6.44 0.37 8.53
C ILE A 35 -5.53 -0.39 9.47
N LEU A 36 -4.27 0.02 9.54
CA LEU A 36 -3.29 -0.52 10.47
C LEU A 36 -3.23 0.37 11.71
N THR A 37 -3.67 -0.16 12.84
CA THR A 37 -3.68 0.55 14.11
C THR A 37 -2.66 -0.06 15.06
N THR A 38 -1.83 0.77 15.69
CA THR A 38 -0.86 0.34 16.68
C THR A 38 -0.82 1.28 17.88
N ASP A 39 -0.56 0.73 19.05
CA ASP A 39 -0.22 1.41 20.31
C ASP A 39 1.24 1.18 20.71
N GLY A 40 2.04 0.62 19.82
CA GLY A 40 3.44 0.27 20.03
C GLY A 40 4.22 0.23 18.73
N TYR A 41 5.51 -0.04 18.87
CA TYR A 41 6.41 -0.24 17.74
C TYR A 41 6.24 -1.66 17.18
N TRP A 42 6.36 -1.81 15.88
CA TRP A 42 6.39 -3.15 15.31
C TRP A 42 7.75 -3.81 15.58
N ASN A 43 7.75 -5.07 16.01
CA ASN A 43 8.95 -5.73 16.52
C ASN A 43 9.38 -6.95 15.72
N ASP A 44 8.52 -7.51 14.87
CA ASP A 44 8.71 -8.83 14.32
C ASP A 44 8.30 -9.00 12.87
N GLY A 45 9.03 -9.91 12.22
CA GLY A 45 8.61 -10.56 11.00
C GLY A 45 8.89 -9.77 9.74
N THR A 46 10.05 -10.00 9.19
CA THR A 46 10.37 -9.53 7.83
C THR A 46 9.47 -10.22 6.82
N VAL A 47 8.63 -9.46 6.17
CA VAL A 47 7.96 -9.88 4.94
C VAL A 47 8.92 -9.60 3.79
N SER A 48 9.27 -10.60 3.01
CA SER A 48 10.22 -10.43 1.90
C SER A 48 9.50 -9.89 0.66
N VAL A 49 9.34 -8.57 0.58
CA VAL A 49 8.82 -7.85 -0.59
C VAL A 49 9.91 -7.04 -1.31
N GLY A 50 11.13 -7.00 -0.75
CA GLY A 50 12.25 -6.20 -1.23
C GLY A 50 12.04 -4.72 -0.97
N ASN A 51 12.75 -3.87 -1.71
CA ASN A 51 12.55 -2.42 -1.72
C ASN A 51 11.48 -2.11 -2.78
N ALA A 52 10.22 -2.27 -2.39
CA ALA A 52 9.10 -2.19 -3.31
C ALA A 52 8.78 -0.75 -3.70
N ASP A 53 8.94 0.20 -2.79
CA ASP A 53 8.64 1.60 -3.04
C ASP A 53 9.71 2.31 -3.88
N ASN A 54 10.95 1.83 -3.86
CA ASN A 54 12.02 2.33 -4.72
C ASN A 54 12.13 1.58 -6.07
N THR A 55 11.17 0.72 -6.36
CA THR A 55 11.11 -0.02 -7.62
C THR A 55 9.82 0.35 -8.35
N SER A 56 9.91 0.83 -9.58
CA SER A 56 8.73 1.15 -10.39
C SER A 56 7.83 -0.07 -10.59
N GLY A 57 6.52 0.17 -10.63
CA GLY A 57 5.52 -0.85 -10.86
C GLY A 57 5.33 -1.18 -12.34
N PRO A 58 4.56 -2.22 -12.67
CA PRO A 58 4.11 -2.45 -14.03
C PRO A 58 3.15 -1.34 -14.48
N ASN A 59 3.07 -1.11 -15.79
CA ASN A 59 1.99 -0.33 -16.35
C ASN A 59 0.72 -1.18 -16.45
N HIS A 60 -0.39 -0.62 -16.00
CA HIS A 60 -1.72 -1.18 -16.15
C HIS A 60 -2.49 -0.38 -17.19
N THR A 61 -3.50 -0.99 -17.80
CA THR A 61 -4.37 -0.32 -18.79
C THR A 61 -5.81 -0.43 -18.31
N ASP A 62 -6.53 0.70 -18.32
CA ASP A 62 -7.94 0.75 -17.97
C ASP A 62 -8.85 0.29 -19.13
N THR A 63 -10.14 0.25 -18.88
CA THR A 63 -11.15 -0.14 -19.89
C THR A 63 -11.30 0.87 -21.05
N ALA A 64 -10.77 2.08 -20.91
CA ALA A 64 -10.76 3.12 -21.94
C ALA A 64 -9.44 3.15 -22.74
N GLY A 65 -8.45 2.33 -22.36
CA GLY A 65 -7.14 2.28 -23.02
C GLY A 65 -6.10 3.24 -22.44
N ASN A 66 -6.38 3.92 -21.33
CA ASN A 66 -5.38 4.74 -20.64
C ASN A 66 -4.39 3.84 -19.89
N SER A 67 -3.12 4.23 -19.89
CA SER A 67 -2.07 3.47 -19.24
C SER A 67 -1.43 4.28 -18.10
N PHE A 68 -1.26 3.65 -16.94
CA PHE A 68 -0.61 4.22 -15.78
C PHE A 68 0.13 3.14 -14.98
N GLY A 69 1.22 3.53 -14.32
CA GLY A 69 1.96 2.68 -13.39
C GLY A 69 2.82 3.52 -12.45
N TYR A 70 3.13 2.97 -11.30
CA TYR A 70 3.97 3.63 -10.31
C TYR A 70 5.38 3.88 -10.83
N THR A 71 5.87 5.10 -10.67
CA THR A 71 7.28 5.46 -10.89
C THR A 71 7.89 5.86 -9.56
N ALA A 72 8.96 5.17 -9.15
CA ALA A 72 9.61 5.38 -7.87
C ALA A 72 10.16 6.81 -7.72
N ALA A 73 9.58 7.58 -6.81
CA ALA A 73 9.93 8.96 -6.53
C ALA A 73 9.56 9.35 -5.10
N ALA A 74 10.22 10.37 -4.55
CA ALA A 74 9.79 10.98 -3.30
C ALA A 74 8.37 11.57 -3.47
N PRO A 75 7.54 11.58 -2.42
CA PRO A 75 7.79 11.16 -1.04
C PRO A 75 7.62 9.64 -0.81
N HIS A 76 7.26 8.88 -1.83
CA HIS A 76 6.85 7.48 -1.73
C HIS A 76 8.00 6.48 -1.59
N ARG A 77 9.23 6.85 -1.92
CA ARG A 77 10.36 5.93 -1.93
C ARG A 77 11.36 6.17 -0.82
N ASP A 78 12.03 5.09 -0.39
CA ASP A 78 13.25 5.15 0.41
C ASP A 78 14.35 4.20 -0.08
N GLY A 79 15.39 4.00 0.73
CA GLY A 79 16.53 3.11 0.44
C GLY A 79 16.47 1.77 1.17
N PHE A 80 15.47 1.55 2.01
CA PHE A 80 15.36 0.39 2.89
C PHE A 80 14.48 -0.69 2.26
N SER A 81 14.51 -1.89 2.80
CA SER A 81 13.81 -3.04 2.22
C SER A 81 12.97 -3.76 3.25
N ASN A 82 11.82 -4.26 2.83
CA ASN A 82 10.93 -5.07 3.67
C ASN A 82 10.32 -4.29 4.86
N THR A 83 10.14 -2.99 4.70
CA THR A 83 9.48 -2.08 5.64
C THR A 83 7.95 -2.17 5.53
N LEU A 84 7.20 -1.48 6.41
CA LEU A 84 5.74 -1.37 6.24
C LEU A 84 5.38 -0.60 4.98
N ALA A 85 6.16 0.45 4.64
CA ALA A 85 6.00 1.22 3.43
C ALA A 85 6.18 0.36 2.17
N ASP A 86 7.19 -0.52 2.16
CA ASP A 86 7.37 -1.49 1.09
C ASP A 86 6.17 -2.43 0.95
N VAL A 87 5.64 -2.93 2.06
CA VAL A 87 4.47 -3.83 2.01
C VAL A 87 3.24 -3.08 1.48
N ALA A 88 3.02 -1.83 1.91
CA ALA A 88 1.92 -1.01 1.40
C ALA A 88 2.06 -0.79 -0.11
N MET A 89 3.23 -0.31 -0.57
CA MET A 89 3.52 -0.07 -1.99
C MET A 89 3.47 -1.36 -2.81
N TYR A 90 3.91 -2.48 -2.27
CA TYR A 90 3.86 -3.78 -2.95
C TYR A 90 2.43 -4.17 -3.34
N TYR A 91 1.44 -3.90 -2.47
CA TYR A 91 0.04 -4.20 -2.71
C TYR A 91 -0.74 -3.05 -3.35
N TRP A 92 -0.19 -1.85 -3.39
CA TRP A 92 -0.80 -0.74 -4.11
C TRP A 92 -0.43 -0.73 -5.60
N LYS A 93 0.86 -0.87 -5.94
CA LYS A 93 1.38 -0.67 -7.32
C LYS A 93 1.12 -1.82 -8.28
N ARG A 94 0.47 -2.89 -7.84
CA ARG A 94 0.19 -4.08 -8.65
C ARG A 94 -1.29 -4.39 -8.71
N ASP A 95 -1.71 -4.92 -9.84
CA ASP A 95 -3.03 -5.50 -9.95
C ASP A 95 -3.11 -6.81 -9.13
N LEU A 96 -3.97 -6.82 -8.13
CA LEU A 96 -4.16 -7.97 -7.23
C LEU A 96 -5.12 -9.02 -7.80
N ARG A 97 -5.81 -8.68 -8.91
CA ARG A 97 -6.83 -9.53 -9.50
C ARG A 97 -6.77 -9.47 -11.03
N THR A 98 -6.01 -10.37 -11.62
CA THR A 98 -5.68 -10.36 -13.05
C THR A 98 -6.61 -11.24 -13.91
N GLU A 99 -7.71 -11.75 -13.36
CA GLU A 99 -8.69 -12.55 -14.10
C GLU A 99 -9.46 -11.69 -15.11
N SER A 100 -9.81 -12.25 -16.23
CA SER A 100 -10.41 -11.52 -17.36
C SER A 100 -11.70 -10.76 -17.05
N ASN A 101 -12.42 -11.15 -16.01
CA ASN A 101 -13.63 -10.46 -15.53
C ASN A 101 -13.34 -9.38 -14.49
N MET A 102 -12.12 -9.35 -13.96
CA MET A 102 -11.65 -8.33 -13.01
C MET A 102 -10.96 -7.20 -13.78
N VAL A 103 -11.74 -6.49 -14.57
CA VAL A 103 -11.23 -5.40 -15.42
C VAL A 103 -10.78 -4.21 -14.59
N ASN A 104 -9.79 -3.47 -15.09
CA ASN A 104 -9.21 -2.29 -14.43
C ASN A 104 -10.17 -1.09 -14.52
N ASN A 105 -11.10 -1.00 -13.58
CA ASN A 105 -12.15 0.03 -13.51
C ASN A 105 -12.43 0.50 -12.07
N VAL A 106 -11.48 0.35 -11.17
CA VAL A 106 -11.57 0.91 -9.82
C VAL A 106 -11.65 2.43 -9.92
N PRO A 107 -12.58 3.10 -9.21
CA PRO A 107 -12.69 4.55 -9.22
C PRO A 107 -11.41 5.21 -8.70
N THR A 108 -10.92 6.20 -9.45
CA THR A 108 -9.69 6.93 -9.13
C THR A 108 -9.96 8.28 -8.48
N THR A 109 -8.98 8.80 -7.74
CA THR A 109 -8.94 10.17 -7.23
C THR A 109 -7.61 10.83 -7.60
N SER A 110 -7.45 12.11 -7.30
CA SER A 110 -6.17 12.80 -7.51
C SER A 110 -5.05 12.28 -6.60
N SER A 111 -5.40 11.73 -5.44
CA SER A 111 -4.45 11.14 -4.48
C SER A 111 -4.29 9.62 -4.65
N ASP A 112 -5.20 8.98 -5.36
CA ASP A 112 -5.14 7.54 -5.67
C ASP A 112 -5.53 7.34 -7.15
N PRO A 113 -4.56 7.42 -8.06
CA PRO A 113 -4.80 7.29 -9.50
C PRO A 113 -4.89 5.85 -9.99
N ALA A 114 -4.74 4.85 -9.11
CA ALA A 114 -4.75 3.45 -9.48
C ALA A 114 -6.15 2.96 -9.83
N PHE A 115 -6.35 2.54 -11.07
CA PHE A 115 -7.63 2.01 -11.57
C PHE A 115 -7.69 0.48 -11.61
N TRP A 116 -6.65 -0.21 -11.15
CA TRP A 116 -6.59 -1.66 -10.97
C TRP A 116 -6.98 -2.05 -9.54
N GLN A 117 -7.18 -3.34 -9.26
CA GLN A 117 -7.49 -3.82 -7.93
C GLN A 117 -6.23 -3.77 -7.06
N HIS A 118 -6.19 -2.87 -6.10
CA HIS A 118 -5.07 -2.60 -5.22
C HIS A 118 -5.52 -2.44 -3.76
N MET A 119 -4.57 -2.29 -2.86
CA MET A 119 -4.82 -2.04 -1.43
C MET A 119 -4.37 -0.63 -1.07
N VAL A 120 -5.29 0.18 -0.54
CA VAL A 120 -4.98 1.48 0.07
C VAL A 120 -4.75 1.28 1.56
N THR A 121 -3.66 1.82 2.10
CA THR A 121 -3.28 1.66 3.50
C THR A 121 -3.49 2.95 4.28
N PHE A 122 -4.14 2.85 5.45
CA PHE A 122 -4.24 3.91 6.45
C PHE A 122 -3.51 3.49 7.71
N GLY A 123 -2.74 4.41 8.32
CA GLY A 123 -2.04 4.21 9.59
C GLY A 123 -2.69 4.99 10.72
N ILE A 124 -2.85 4.38 11.89
CA ILE A 124 -3.25 5.04 13.14
C ILE A 124 -2.26 4.66 14.23
N SER A 125 -1.47 5.64 14.71
CA SER A 125 -0.61 5.50 15.87
C SER A 125 -1.31 6.07 17.11
N ILE A 126 -1.35 5.33 18.20
CA ILE A 126 -2.00 5.75 19.44
C ILE A 126 -0.93 6.06 20.49
N GLY A 127 -0.76 7.37 20.79
CA GLY A 127 0.13 7.82 21.86
C GLY A 127 1.61 7.79 21.54
N LEU A 128 1.99 7.52 20.28
CA LEU A 128 3.38 7.49 19.81
C LEU A 128 3.59 8.52 18.69
N SER A 129 4.79 9.05 18.61
CA SER A 129 5.21 10.00 17.59
C SER A 129 6.47 9.50 16.90
N GLY A 130 6.59 9.74 15.61
CA GLY A 130 7.81 9.50 14.85
C GLY A 130 8.87 10.57 15.08
N ASN A 131 10.09 10.29 14.62
CA ASN A 131 11.24 11.18 14.72
C ASN A 131 11.15 12.39 13.76
N LYS A 132 10.43 12.25 12.64
CA LYS A 132 10.21 13.34 11.67
C LYS A 132 9.28 14.45 12.19
N GLY A 133 8.51 14.17 13.26
CA GLY A 133 7.54 15.11 13.81
C GLY A 133 6.32 15.35 12.91
N TRP A 134 6.11 14.53 11.89
CA TRP A 134 4.92 14.53 11.05
C TRP A 134 3.82 13.69 11.68
N SER A 135 2.60 14.20 11.69
CA SER A 135 1.46 13.54 12.31
C SER A 135 0.40 13.08 11.31
N THR A 136 0.42 13.65 10.12
CA THR A 136 -0.53 13.35 9.04
C THR A 136 0.17 13.33 7.68
N ILE A 137 -0.46 12.74 6.68
CA ILE A 137 0.03 12.76 5.29
C ILE A 137 0.25 14.20 4.80
N SER A 138 -0.55 15.16 5.24
CA SER A 138 -0.41 16.57 4.85
C SER A 138 0.86 17.25 5.39
N ASP A 139 1.48 16.69 6.42
CA ASP A 139 2.73 17.21 6.98
C ASP A 139 3.95 16.73 6.18
N VAL A 140 3.80 15.70 5.36
CA VAL A 140 4.88 15.07 4.61
C VAL A 140 5.24 15.91 3.39
N PRO A 141 6.47 16.46 3.30
CA PRO A 141 6.86 17.26 2.15
C PRO A 141 7.03 16.39 0.90
N ALA A 142 6.81 16.96 -0.28
CA ALA A 142 6.92 16.26 -1.55
C ALA A 142 8.30 15.67 -1.85
N ASN A 143 9.33 16.14 -1.17
CA ASN A 143 10.71 15.65 -1.26
C ASN A 143 11.15 14.92 0.02
N ALA A 144 10.23 14.36 0.78
CA ALA A 144 10.53 13.65 2.02
C ALA A 144 11.58 12.57 1.82
N THR A 145 12.38 12.38 2.87
CA THR A 145 13.30 11.25 3.03
C THR A 145 12.95 10.53 4.32
N TRP A 146 13.05 9.23 4.30
CA TRP A 146 12.71 8.37 5.43
C TRP A 146 13.99 7.74 6.01
N GLU A 147 13.99 7.47 7.32
CA GLU A 147 15.09 6.81 8.01
C GLU A 147 14.86 5.29 8.07
N ASP A 148 15.89 4.55 8.48
CA ASP A 148 15.82 3.08 8.55
C ASP A 148 14.97 2.62 9.75
N PRO A 149 13.78 2.06 9.55
CA PRO A 149 12.95 1.61 10.66
C PRO A 149 13.50 0.36 11.38
N ASN A 150 14.59 -0.24 10.86
CA ASN A 150 15.24 -1.39 11.48
C ASN A 150 16.46 -1.02 12.32
N ASP A 151 16.79 0.25 12.44
CA ASP A 151 17.84 0.70 13.31
C ASP A 151 17.44 0.71 14.81
N ALA A 152 18.23 1.36 15.66
CA ALA A 152 17.98 1.38 17.10
C ALA A 152 16.95 2.44 17.52
N GLU A 153 16.46 3.28 16.60
CA GLU A 153 15.56 4.39 16.90
C GLU A 153 14.10 4.00 16.71
N ASP A 154 13.39 3.78 17.81
CA ASP A 154 11.99 3.33 17.77
C ASP A 154 11.03 4.30 17.05
N GLY A 155 11.31 5.61 17.04
CA GLY A 155 10.50 6.61 16.36
C GLY A 155 10.41 6.40 14.84
N ASP A 156 11.45 5.85 14.21
CA ASP A 156 11.50 5.61 12.77
C ASP A 156 10.49 4.53 12.34
N ARG A 157 10.10 3.63 13.25
CA ARG A 157 9.02 2.65 13.01
C ARG A 157 7.63 3.29 12.96
N ILE A 158 7.44 4.42 13.64
CA ILE A 158 6.20 5.20 13.55
C ILE A 158 6.21 6.04 12.27
N ASP A 159 7.37 6.56 11.88
CA ASP A 159 7.54 7.23 10.59
C ASP A 159 7.31 6.25 9.43
N ASP A 160 7.73 4.98 9.54
CA ASP A 160 7.44 3.93 8.55
C ASP A 160 5.93 3.60 8.48
N LEU A 161 5.20 3.67 9.60
CA LEU A 161 3.73 3.56 9.56
C LEU A 161 3.09 4.72 8.79
N LEU A 162 3.59 5.94 8.97
CA LEU A 162 3.14 7.11 8.20
C LEU A 162 3.53 6.97 6.72
N HIS A 163 4.74 6.50 6.44
CA HIS A 163 5.23 6.23 5.08
C HIS A 163 4.34 5.19 4.38
N ALA A 164 3.95 4.12 5.09
CA ALA A 164 3.02 3.12 4.56
C ALA A 164 1.64 3.71 4.23
N ALA A 165 1.21 4.76 4.91
CA ALA A 165 -0.03 5.47 4.61
C ALA A 165 0.12 6.53 3.49
N VAL A 166 1.36 6.96 3.19
CA VAL A 166 1.71 7.79 2.03
C VAL A 166 1.75 6.97 0.75
N ASN A 167 2.11 5.70 0.88
CA ASN A 167 2.22 4.70 -0.18
C ASN A 167 0.91 3.98 -0.46
#